data_bb080d46dfb4b87e4f9dffcceabb2bd5
#
_entry.id   bb080d46dfb4b87e4f9dffcceabb2bd5
#
_cell.length_a   1.000
_cell.length_b   1.000
_cell.length_c   1.000
_cell.angle_alpha   90.00
_cell.angle_beta   90.00
_cell.angle_gamma   90.00
#
_symmetry.space_group_name_H-M   'P 1'
#
loop_
_entity.id
_entity.type
_entity.pdbx_description
1 polymer ?
#
loop_
_entity_poly.entity_id
_entity_poly.type
_entity_poly.pdbx_seq_one_letter_code
_entity_poly.pdbx_strand_id
1 'polypeptide(L)'
;MEEENKRYDYVEDVEISKEMRTAFLDYSMSVIVSRALPDVRDGMKPVHRRILHAMNQLGITSGVAHKKSARIVGEVIGKYHPHGDTAVYDAMVRMAQDFSYRYPLVDGHGNFGSLDGDGAAAMRYTEARMSKISMEMLRDIQKDTVDFIPNYDGEESEPVVLPSRIPNLLINGAVGIAVGMATNIPPHNLSETIQAIFAVMDDPDITVPQLMEVIKGPDFPTGGIISVSYTHLRAHETGAYLV
;
A
#
# COMPACT_ATOMS: atom_id res chain seq x y z
N MET A 1 -62.20 -15.18 1.40
CA MET A 1 -61.58 -14.72 2.65
C MET A 1 -60.08 -14.58 2.34
N GLU A 2 -59.69 -13.37 2.04
CA GLU A 2 -58.29 -13.01 1.85
C GLU A 2 -57.65 -12.86 3.22
N GLU A 3 -56.73 -13.73 3.57
CA GLU A 3 -55.87 -13.52 4.72
C GLU A 3 -54.93 -12.38 4.38
N GLU A 4 -55.19 -11.21 4.94
CA GLU A 4 -54.26 -10.08 5.00
C GLU A 4 -52.97 -10.55 5.67
N ASN A 5 -51.92 -10.65 4.87
CA ASN A 5 -50.54 -10.94 5.30
C ASN A 5 -50.05 -9.69 6.06
N LYS A 6 -50.39 -9.59 7.34
CA LYS A 6 -49.87 -8.55 8.27
C LYS A 6 -48.37 -8.81 8.40
N ARG A 7 -47.54 -8.12 7.60
CA ARG A 7 -46.14 -7.90 7.93
C ARG A 7 -46.13 -7.13 9.25
N TYR A 8 -45.83 -7.81 10.31
CA TYR A 8 -45.46 -7.18 11.57
C TYR A 8 -44.06 -6.57 11.36
N ASP A 9 -43.97 -5.27 11.16
CA ASP A 9 -42.69 -4.55 11.27
C ASP A 9 -42.26 -4.67 12.74
N TYR A 10 -41.25 -5.52 12.97
CA TYR A 10 -40.63 -5.63 14.29
C TYR A 10 -39.76 -4.39 14.49
N VAL A 11 -40.16 -3.52 15.40
CA VAL A 11 -39.37 -2.34 15.80
C VAL A 11 -38.65 -2.71 17.08
N GLU A 12 -37.35 -2.67 17.04
CA GLU A 12 -36.46 -2.89 18.18
C GLU A 12 -35.92 -1.53 18.65
N ASP A 13 -36.06 -1.25 19.96
CA ASP A 13 -35.48 -0.08 20.58
C ASP A 13 -33.97 -0.27 20.74
N VAL A 14 -33.18 0.51 20.02
CA VAL A 14 -31.73 0.48 20.08
C VAL A 14 -31.19 1.76 20.69
N GLU A 15 -30.33 1.62 21.71
CA GLU A 15 -29.66 2.76 22.33
C GLU A 15 -28.61 3.31 21.34
N ILE A 16 -28.82 4.55 20.87
CA ILE A 16 -27.98 5.19 19.85
C ILE A 16 -26.50 5.28 20.26
N SER A 17 -26.23 5.51 21.54
CA SER A 17 -24.84 5.59 22.05
C SER A 17 -24.12 4.26 21.97
N LYS A 18 -24.82 3.14 22.17
CA LYS A 18 -24.27 1.79 22.05
C LYS A 18 -24.02 1.45 20.59
N GLU A 19 -24.99 1.71 19.73
CA GLU A 19 -24.90 1.45 18.28
C GLU A 19 -23.75 2.25 17.65
N MET A 20 -23.69 3.55 17.94
CA MET A 20 -22.63 4.42 17.45
C MET A 20 -21.24 3.98 17.91
N ARG A 21 -21.10 3.50 19.16
CA ARG A 21 -19.82 2.99 19.66
C ARG A 21 -19.38 1.74 18.90
N THR A 22 -20.29 0.80 18.70
CA THR A 22 -20.00 -0.44 17.96
C THR A 22 -19.63 -0.14 16.51
N ALA A 23 -20.47 0.62 15.81
CA ALA A 23 -20.21 1.01 14.42
C ALA A 23 -18.90 1.80 14.24
N PHE A 24 -18.56 2.68 15.20
CA PHE A 24 -17.31 3.42 15.17
C PHE A 24 -16.09 2.52 15.39
N LEU A 25 -16.16 1.54 16.29
CA LEU A 25 -15.10 0.57 16.49
C LEU A 25 -14.89 -0.30 15.25
N ASP A 26 -15.96 -0.82 14.66
CA ASP A 26 -15.89 -1.64 13.45
C ASP A 26 -15.31 -0.86 12.27
N TYR A 27 -15.76 0.39 12.08
CA TYR A 27 -15.20 1.28 11.09
C TYR A 27 -13.71 1.55 11.33
N SER A 28 -13.34 1.88 12.58
CA SER A 28 -11.95 2.16 12.94
C SER A 28 -11.03 0.98 12.68
N MET A 29 -11.44 -0.22 13.10
CA MET A 29 -10.70 -1.46 12.85
C MET A 29 -10.56 -1.74 11.35
N SER A 30 -11.62 -1.56 10.58
CA SER A 30 -11.58 -1.71 9.12
C SER A 30 -10.58 -0.74 8.48
N VAL A 31 -10.56 0.54 8.91
CA VAL A 31 -9.62 1.54 8.37
C VAL A 31 -8.17 1.18 8.74
N ILE A 32 -7.91 0.74 9.97
CA ILE A 32 -6.56 0.37 10.42
C ILE A 32 -6.06 -0.85 9.65
N VAL A 33 -6.82 -1.95 9.66
CA VAL A 33 -6.36 -3.26 9.14
C VAL A 33 -6.43 -3.33 7.62
N SER A 34 -7.50 -2.78 7.01
CA SER A 34 -7.82 -3.04 5.61
C SER A 34 -7.64 -1.85 4.66
N ARG A 35 -7.11 -0.71 5.13
CA ARG A 35 -7.02 0.49 4.28
C ARG A 35 -5.73 1.29 4.45
N ALA A 36 -5.42 1.75 5.68
CA ALA A 36 -4.48 2.83 5.90
C ALA A 36 -3.04 2.37 6.12
N LEU A 37 -2.85 1.22 6.77
CA LEU A 37 -1.53 0.74 7.15
C LEU A 37 -0.98 -0.27 6.14
N PRO A 38 0.32 -0.22 5.83
CA PRO A 38 0.99 -1.24 5.02
C PRO A 38 1.26 -2.50 5.85
N ASP A 39 1.30 -3.65 5.20
CA ASP A 39 1.84 -4.88 5.80
C ASP A 39 3.38 -4.78 5.85
N VAL A 40 3.98 -5.15 6.98
CA VAL A 40 5.43 -5.07 7.16
C VAL A 40 6.21 -5.98 6.21
N ARG A 41 5.62 -7.09 5.78
CA ARG A 41 6.26 -8.12 4.94
C ARG A 41 6.45 -7.66 3.49
N ASP A 42 5.48 -6.94 2.91
CA ASP A 42 5.52 -6.48 1.52
C ASP A 42 5.50 -4.95 1.36
N GLY A 43 5.30 -4.21 2.45
CA GLY A 43 5.23 -2.75 2.44
C GLY A 43 4.01 -2.20 1.70
N MET A 44 2.97 -3.03 1.46
CA MET A 44 1.82 -2.67 0.65
C MET A 44 0.56 -2.44 1.48
N LYS A 45 -0.16 -1.38 1.15
CA LYS A 45 -1.58 -1.27 1.53
C LYS A 45 -2.41 -2.21 0.63
N PRO A 46 -3.61 -2.62 1.07
CA PRO A 46 -4.44 -3.53 0.28
C PRO A 46 -4.68 -3.08 -1.16
N VAL A 47 -4.95 -1.80 -1.39
CA VAL A 47 -5.17 -1.28 -2.76
C VAL A 47 -3.93 -1.43 -3.65
N HIS A 48 -2.72 -1.18 -3.14
CA HIS A 48 -1.48 -1.32 -3.91
C HIS A 48 -1.22 -2.78 -4.25
N ARG A 49 -1.42 -3.68 -3.29
CA ARG A 49 -1.27 -5.13 -3.47
C ARG A 49 -2.23 -5.65 -4.54
N ARG A 50 -3.49 -5.24 -4.51
CA ARG A 50 -4.52 -5.61 -5.49
C ARG A 50 -4.20 -5.10 -6.89
N ILE A 51 -3.63 -3.89 -7.02
CA ILE A 51 -3.19 -3.35 -8.31
C ILE A 51 -2.08 -4.23 -8.91
N LEU A 52 -1.03 -4.53 -8.16
CA LEU A 52 0.06 -5.37 -8.65
C LEU A 52 -0.40 -6.80 -8.93
N HIS A 53 -1.27 -7.36 -8.10
CA HIS A 53 -1.87 -8.67 -8.32
C HIS A 53 -2.70 -8.71 -9.61
N ALA A 54 -3.58 -7.74 -9.83
CA ALA A 54 -4.38 -7.64 -11.05
C ALA A 54 -3.50 -7.47 -12.31
N MET A 55 -2.45 -6.64 -12.23
CA MET A 55 -1.48 -6.52 -13.34
C MET A 55 -0.80 -7.86 -13.65
N ASN A 56 -0.46 -8.62 -12.62
CA ASN A 56 0.14 -9.96 -12.79
C ASN A 56 -0.83 -10.94 -13.43
N GLN A 57 -2.09 -10.97 -12.99
CA GLN A 57 -3.15 -11.82 -13.57
C GLN A 57 -3.42 -11.47 -15.05
N LEU A 58 -3.39 -10.19 -15.39
CA LEU A 58 -3.52 -9.71 -16.77
C LEU A 58 -2.27 -9.93 -17.62
N GLY A 59 -1.17 -10.43 -17.06
CA GLY A 59 0.12 -10.60 -17.74
C GLY A 59 0.78 -9.28 -18.14
N ILE A 60 0.47 -8.18 -17.45
CA ILE A 60 1.01 -6.84 -17.74
C ILE A 60 2.36 -6.67 -17.00
N THR A 61 3.34 -7.46 -17.41
CA THR A 61 4.68 -7.49 -16.83
C THR A 61 5.59 -6.42 -17.42
N SER A 62 6.79 -6.24 -16.87
CA SER A 62 7.76 -5.25 -17.34
C SER A 62 8.27 -5.48 -18.77
N GLY A 63 8.13 -6.71 -19.30
CA GLY A 63 8.60 -7.09 -20.64
C GLY A 63 7.58 -6.88 -21.76
N VAL A 64 6.31 -6.54 -21.43
CA VAL A 64 5.24 -6.39 -22.42
C VAL A 64 4.94 -4.92 -22.70
N ALA A 65 4.21 -4.64 -23.78
CA ALA A 65 3.74 -3.30 -24.09
C ALA A 65 2.80 -2.79 -22.98
N HIS A 66 2.86 -1.48 -22.71
CA HIS A 66 1.94 -0.81 -21.80
C HIS A 66 0.46 -1.05 -22.19
N LYS A 67 -0.40 -1.08 -21.20
CA LYS A 67 -1.86 -1.23 -21.39
C LYS A 67 -2.57 -0.02 -20.80
N LYS A 68 -3.74 0.30 -21.36
CA LYS A 68 -4.55 1.41 -20.84
C LYS A 68 -4.79 1.26 -19.35
N SER A 69 -4.54 2.34 -18.59
CA SER A 69 -4.74 2.38 -17.15
C SER A 69 -6.16 1.99 -16.75
N ALA A 70 -7.14 2.41 -17.56
CA ALA A 70 -8.55 2.06 -17.36
C ALA A 70 -8.81 0.53 -17.37
N ARG A 71 -8.03 -0.27 -18.10
CA ARG A 71 -8.14 -1.73 -18.11
C ARG A 71 -7.68 -2.32 -16.75
N ILE A 72 -6.58 -1.80 -16.21
CA ILE A 72 -6.04 -2.25 -14.93
C ILE A 72 -7.00 -1.87 -13.81
N VAL A 73 -7.44 -0.61 -13.78
CA VAL A 73 -8.38 -0.10 -12.79
C VAL A 73 -9.69 -0.88 -12.82
N GLY A 74 -10.23 -1.15 -14.01
CA GLY A 74 -11.45 -1.94 -14.18
C GLY A 74 -11.33 -3.36 -13.63
N GLU A 75 -10.20 -4.04 -13.86
CA GLU A 75 -9.91 -5.37 -13.31
C GLU A 75 -9.85 -5.35 -11.77
N VAL A 76 -9.17 -4.35 -11.20
CA VAL A 76 -9.05 -4.20 -9.74
C VAL A 76 -10.40 -4.00 -9.09
N ILE A 77 -11.23 -3.09 -9.62
CA ILE A 77 -12.55 -2.78 -9.06
C ILE A 77 -13.49 -3.97 -9.22
N GLY A 78 -13.50 -4.57 -10.40
CA GLY A 78 -14.42 -5.66 -10.72
C GLY A 78 -14.16 -6.91 -9.89
N LYS A 79 -12.90 -7.20 -9.54
CA LYS A 79 -12.55 -8.47 -8.90
C LYS A 79 -12.08 -8.36 -7.46
N TYR A 80 -11.43 -7.27 -7.05
CA TYR A 80 -10.71 -7.24 -5.78
C TYR A 80 -11.06 -6.07 -4.86
N HIS A 81 -11.44 -4.93 -5.43
CA HIS A 81 -11.55 -3.70 -4.65
C HIS A 81 -12.86 -2.94 -4.95
N PRO A 82 -13.97 -3.27 -4.28
CA PRO A 82 -15.31 -2.72 -4.57
C PRO A 82 -15.46 -1.28 -4.05
N HIS A 83 -14.61 -0.37 -4.51
CA HIS A 83 -14.60 1.05 -4.18
C HIS A 83 -14.49 1.91 -5.46
N GLY A 84 -14.48 3.22 -5.32
CA GLY A 84 -14.41 4.15 -6.45
C GLY A 84 -13.13 3.99 -7.30
N ASP A 85 -13.28 4.12 -8.61
CA ASP A 85 -12.21 4.02 -9.61
C ASP A 85 -11.11 5.06 -9.43
N THR A 86 -11.48 6.26 -9.01
CA THR A 86 -10.54 7.35 -8.74
C THR A 86 -9.51 6.96 -7.68
N ALA A 87 -9.93 6.33 -6.57
CA ALA A 87 -9.03 5.92 -5.50
C ALA A 87 -8.00 4.88 -5.98
N VAL A 88 -8.43 3.92 -6.81
CA VAL A 88 -7.54 2.91 -7.40
C VAL A 88 -6.59 3.54 -8.40
N TYR A 89 -7.10 4.42 -9.27
CA TYR A 89 -6.28 5.11 -10.26
C TYR A 89 -5.23 6.01 -9.60
N ASP A 90 -5.60 6.81 -8.61
CA ASP A 90 -4.68 7.69 -7.88
C ASP A 90 -3.59 6.89 -7.14
N ALA A 91 -3.93 5.74 -6.57
CA ALA A 91 -2.95 4.84 -5.98
C ALA A 91 -1.95 4.32 -7.03
N MET A 92 -2.44 3.90 -8.20
CA MET A 92 -1.60 3.45 -9.30
C MET A 92 -0.71 4.58 -9.85
N VAL A 93 -1.27 5.79 -10.00
CA VAL A 93 -0.54 6.99 -10.43
C VAL A 93 0.63 7.26 -9.49
N ARG A 94 0.41 7.25 -8.18
CA ARG A 94 1.48 7.47 -7.19
C ARG A 94 2.59 6.43 -7.30
N MET A 95 2.26 5.16 -7.54
CA MET A 95 3.27 4.10 -7.73
C MET A 95 4.12 4.28 -9.01
N ALA A 96 3.67 5.10 -9.97
CA ALA A 96 4.39 5.42 -11.20
C ALA A 96 5.19 6.71 -11.13
N GLN A 97 4.96 7.57 -10.13
CA GLN A 97 5.62 8.86 -9.98
C GLN A 97 7.00 8.70 -9.34
N ASP A 98 8.05 9.10 -10.05
CA ASP A 98 9.44 9.07 -9.57
C ASP A 98 9.74 10.10 -8.47
N PHE A 99 8.87 11.10 -8.31
CA PHE A 99 8.93 12.08 -7.22
C PHE A 99 8.12 11.65 -5.98
N SER A 100 7.28 10.61 -6.10
CA SER A 100 6.49 10.05 -4.98
C SER A 100 7.10 8.76 -4.45
N TYR A 101 7.62 7.90 -5.32
CA TYR A 101 8.25 6.63 -4.98
C TYR A 101 9.74 6.67 -5.30
N ARG A 102 10.58 6.34 -4.32
CA ARG A 102 12.04 6.25 -4.53
C ARG A 102 12.38 5.15 -5.56
N TYR A 103 11.61 4.09 -5.54
CA TYR A 103 11.67 2.96 -6.50
C TYR A 103 10.26 2.71 -7.06
N PRO A 104 9.88 3.35 -8.17
CA PRO A 104 8.55 3.22 -8.75
C PRO A 104 8.21 1.76 -9.06
N LEU A 105 7.00 1.34 -8.67
CA LEU A 105 6.51 -0.03 -8.87
C LEU A 105 5.71 -0.18 -10.15
N VAL A 106 5.23 0.92 -10.71
CA VAL A 106 4.51 1.00 -11.97
C VAL A 106 5.35 1.79 -12.96
N ASP A 107 5.47 1.29 -14.17
CA ASP A 107 6.06 1.98 -15.32
C ASP A 107 4.92 2.59 -16.12
N GLY A 108 4.78 3.91 -16.02
CA GLY A 108 3.72 4.69 -16.64
C GLY A 108 4.14 5.31 -17.97
N HIS A 109 3.20 5.36 -18.93
CA HIS A 109 3.35 6.03 -20.20
C HIS A 109 2.24 7.05 -20.40
N GLY A 110 2.60 8.30 -20.64
CA GLY A 110 1.69 9.45 -20.72
C GLY A 110 1.90 10.41 -19.54
N ASN A 111 0.91 11.24 -19.26
CA ASN A 111 0.98 12.22 -18.18
C ASN A 111 0.49 11.58 -16.86
N PHE A 112 1.42 11.32 -15.95
CA PHE A 112 1.17 10.85 -14.58
C PHE A 112 1.32 11.95 -13.53
N GLY A 113 1.23 13.21 -13.93
CA GLY A 113 1.41 14.37 -13.08
C GLY A 113 2.85 14.87 -13.03
N SER A 114 3.06 15.98 -12.34
CA SER A 114 4.38 16.58 -12.16
C SER A 114 4.59 17.06 -10.72
N LEU A 115 5.84 17.32 -10.36
CA LEU A 115 6.21 17.90 -9.08
C LEU A 115 5.64 19.32 -8.89
N ASP A 116 5.38 20.03 -10.00
CA ASP A 116 4.82 21.39 -10.00
C ASP A 116 3.32 21.43 -9.68
N GLY A 117 2.72 20.27 -9.40
CA GLY A 117 1.33 20.17 -8.96
C GLY A 117 0.33 19.83 -10.06
N ASP A 118 0.78 19.53 -11.28
CA ASP A 118 -0.12 19.05 -12.32
C ASP A 118 -0.64 17.66 -11.96
N GLY A 119 -1.95 17.45 -12.10
CA GLY A 119 -2.59 16.15 -11.92
C GLY A 119 -2.31 15.21 -13.08
N ALA A 120 -2.47 13.90 -12.84
CA ALA A 120 -2.42 12.91 -13.91
C ALA A 120 -3.56 13.10 -14.90
N ALA A 121 -3.32 12.77 -16.16
CA ALA A 121 -4.37 12.70 -17.16
C ALA A 121 -5.36 11.57 -16.83
N ALA A 122 -6.60 11.66 -17.31
CA ALA A 122 -7.59 10.63 -17.07
C ALA A 122 -7.11 9.24 -17.55
N MET A 123 -7.51 8.18 -16.82
CA MET A 123 -7.05 6.79 -17.01
C MET A 123 -7.29 6.22 -18.43
N ARG A 124 -8.16 6.84 -19.22
CA ARG A 124 -8.37 6.46 -20.62
C ARG A 124 -7.25 6.90 -21.56
N TYR A 125 -6.43 7.88 -21.14
CA TYR A 125 -5.32 8.40 -21.93
C TYR A 125 -3.98 7.78 -21.52
N THR A 126 -3.79 7.50 -20.23
CA THR A 126 -2.54 6.94 -19.71
C THR A 126 -2.46 5.43 -19.94
N GLU A 127 -1.24 4.94 -19.98
CA GLU A 127 -0.93 3.50 -20.10
C GLU A 127 0.07 3.12 -19.00
N ALA A 128 -0.01 1.88 -18.54
CA ALA A 128 0.84 1.39 -17.47
C ALA A 128 1.22 -0.08 -17.66
N ARG A 129 2.32 -0.48 -17.02
CA ARG A 129 2.75 -1.85 -16.82
C ARG A 129 3.53 -1.96 -15.52
N MET A 130 3.82 -3.16 -15.06
CA MET A 130 4.71 -3.35 -13.91
C MET A 130 6.13 -2.89 -14.25
N SER A 131 6.81 -2.27 -13.28
CA SER A 131 8.24 -1.99 -13.36
C SER A 131 9.06 -3.27 -13.15
N LYS A 132 10.37 -3.24 -13.44
CA LYS A 132 11.23 -4.41 -13.22
C LYS A 132 11.32 -4.79 -11.74
N ILE A 133 11.35 -3.81 -10.83
CA ILE A 133 11.48 -4.06 -9.41
C ILE A 133 10.19 -4.69 -8.82
N SER A 134 9.02 -4.31 -9.32
CA SER A 134 7.76 -4.92 -8.86
C SER A 134 7.62 -6.39 -9.25
N MET A 135 8.33 -6.85 -10.29
CA MET A 135 8.39 -8.27 -10.64
C MET A 135 9.05 -9.11 -9.54
N GLU A 136 10.00 -8.55 -8.79
CA GLU A 136 10.65 -9.26 -7.68
C GLU A 136 9.73 -9.40 -6.45
N MET A 137 8.68 -8.59 -6.37
CA MET A 137 7.65 -8.72 -5.33
C MET A 137 6.67 -9.87 -5.62
N LEU A 138 6.54 -10.28 -6.88
CA LEU A 138 5.54 -11.26 -7.33
C LEU A 138 6.17 -12.58 -7.81
N ARG A 139 7.50 -12.66 -7.87
CA ARG A 139 8.25 -13.72 -8.55
C ARG A 139 7.87 -15.13 -8.12
N ASP A 140 7.61 -15.32 -6.83
CA ASP A 140 7.31 -16.64 -6.25
C ASP A 140 5.84 -16.83 -5.89
N ILE A 141 4.93 -15.95 -6.32
CA ILE A 141 3.52 -15.97 -5.94
C ILE A 141 2.79 -17.27 -6.33
N GLN A 142 3.26 -17.97 -7.36
CA GLN A 142 2.69 -19.25 -7.81
C GLN A 142 3.34 -20.47 -7.15
N LYS A 143 4.24 -20.28 -6.17
CA LYS A 143 5.00 -21.36 -5.53
C LYS A 143 4.48 -21.70 -4.12
N ASP A 144 3.25 -21.37 -3.81
CA ASP A 144 2.65 -21.60 -2.48
C ASP A 144 3.47 -20.99 -1.33
N THR A 145 3.94 -19.76 -1.57
CA THR A 145 4.78 -19.01 -0.63
C THR A 145 3.99 -18.06 0.28
N VAL A 146 2.74 -17.78 -0.07
CA VAL A 146 1.85 -16.88 0.65
C VAL A 146 0.41 -17.41 0.61
N ASP A 147 -0.36 -17.08 1.65
CA ASP A 147 -1.76 -17.45 1.74
C ASP A 147 -2.62 -16.60 0.80
N PHE A 148 -3.68 -17.22 0.27
CA PHE A 148 -4.72 -16.58 -0.51
C PHE A 148 -6.04 -16.63 0.25
N ILE A 149 -6.82 -15.56 0.14
CA ILE A 149 -8.17 -15.46 0.71
C ILE A 149 -9.17 -15.20 -0.41
N PRO A 150 -10.44 -15.59 -0.24
CA PRO A 150 -11.49 -15.17 -1.16
C PRO A 150 -11.59 -13.64 -1.20
N ASN A 151 -11.90 -13.11 -2.40
CA ASN A 151 -12.24 -11.71 -2.58
C ASN A 151 -13.60 -11.37 -1.96
N TYR A 152 -14.10 -10.16 -2.15
CA TYR A 152 -15.34 -9.66 -1.53
C TYR A 152 -16.61 -10.42 -1.91
N ASP A 153 -16.67 -11.07 -3.08
CA ASP A 153 -17.82 -11.87 -3.56
C ASP A 153 -17.56 -13.39 -3.52
N GLY A 154 -16.36 -13.82 -3.20
CA GLY A 154 -15.96 -15.23 -3.12
C GLY A 154 -15.72 -15.91 -4.47
N GLU A 155 -15.78 -15.18 -5.60
CA GLU A 155 -15.58 -15.75 -6.93
C GLU A 155 -14.10 -15.83 -7.32
N GLU A 156 -13.27 -14.95 -6.78
CA GLU A 156 -11.83 -14.88 -7.06
C GLU A 156 -11.03 -15.00 -5.74
N SER A 157 -9.73 -15.20 -5.87
CA SER A 157 -8.81 -15.23 -4.72
C SER A 157 -7.76 -14.14 -4.82
N GLU A 158 -7.43 -13.50 -3.71
CA GLU A 158 -6.39 -12.50 -3.62
C GLU A 158 -5.33 -12.88 -2.58
N PRO A 159 -4.04 -12.52 -2.77
CA PRO A 159 -2.99 -12.83 -1.82
C PRO A 159 -3.12 -11.95 -0.57
N VAL A 160 -2.97 -12.55 0.60
CA VAL A 160 -2.92 -11.83 1.88
C VAL A 160 -1.73 -10.86 1.91
N VAL A 161 -0.59 -11.28 1.34
CA VAL A 161 0.64 -10.53 1.24
C VAL A 161 1.38 -10.95 -0.03
N LEU A 162 2.20 -10.08 -0.61
CA LEU A 162 3.06 -10.46 -1.73
C LEU A 162 4.35 -11.13 -1.21
N PRO A 163 4.88 -12.17 -1.91
CA PRO A 163 6.14 -12.83 -1.55
C PRO A 163 7.34 -11.95 -1.92
N SER A 164 7.39 -10.75 -1.36
CA SER A 164 8.38 -9.73 -1.72
C SER A 164 9.80 -10.18 -1.42
N ARG A 165 10.67 -10.12 -2.42
CA ARG A 165 12.11 -10.36 -2.27
C ARG A 165 12.89 -9.08 -1.96
N ILE A 166 12.22 -7.95 -1.89
CA ILE A 166 12.81 -6.65 -1.60
C ILE A 166 12.18 -6.07 -0.34
N PRO A 167 12.91 -5.33 0.47
CA PRO A 167 12.39 -4.68 1.67
C PRO A 167 11.59 -3.42 1.32
N ASN A 168 10.46 -3.60 0.61
CA ASN A 168 9.72 -2.50 0.00
C ASN A 168 9.24 -1.46 1.03
N LEU A 169 8.87 -1.87 2.24
CA LEU A 169 8.47 -0.93 3.29
C LEU A 169 9.58 0.07 3.61
N LEU A 170 10.84 -0.35 3.63
CA LEU A 170 11.97 0.52 3.93
C LEU A 170 12.40 1.34 2.72
N ILE A 171 12.47 0.74 1.53
CA ILE A 171 13.02 1.43 0.36
C ILE A 171 12.06 2.47 -0.25
N ASN A 172 10.74 2.26 -0.14
CA ASN A 172 9.73 3.21 -0.61
C ASN A 172 9.04 3.97 0.52
N GLY A 173 9.20 3.48 1.77
CA GLY A 173 8.47 4.04 2.90
C GLY A 173 6.96 3.83 2.82
N ALA A 174 6.25 4.42 3.75
CA ALA A 174 4.78 4.45 3.73
C ALA A 174 4.25 5.60 4.58
N VAL A 175 3.20 6.23 4.11
CA VAL A 175 2.42 7.22 4.86
C VAL A 175 0.98 6.76 4.92
N GLY A 176 0.39 6.72 6.11
CA GLY A 176 -1.01 6.33 6.28
C GLY A 176 -1.63 6.99 7.51
N ILE A 177 -2.85 7.47 7.36
CA ILE A 177 -3.64 8.06 8.45
C ILE A 177 -4.83 7.15 8.68
N ALA A 178 -4.87 6.53 9.85
CA ALA A 178 -5.98 5.70 10.31
C ALA A 178 -6.75 6.41 11.44
N VAL A 179 -7.72 5.74 12.02
CA VAL A 179 -8.42 6.24 13.19
C VAL A 179 -7.60 5.93 14.44
N GLY A 180 -7.21 6.96 15.19
CA GLY A 180 -6.44 6.82 16.42
C GLY A 180 -4.94 6.55 16.24
N MET A 181 -4.44 6.33 15.02
CA MET A 181 -3.03 6.15 14.74
C MET A 181 -2.66 6.56 13.31
N ALA A 182 -1.37 6.85 13.11
CA ALA A 182 -0.82 7.15 11.80
C ALA A 182 0.54 6.46 11.63
N THR A 183 0.96 6.25 10.39
CA THR A 183 2.31 5.81 10.06
C THR A 183 2.95 6.79 9.10
N ASN A 184 4.25 7.04 9.29
CA ASN A 184 5.06 7.85 8.40
C ASN A 184 6.49 7.30 8.38
N ILE A 185 6.76 6.41 7.43
CA ILE A 185 8.05 5.76 7.25
C ILE A 185 8.70 6.40 6.02
N PRO A 186 9.84 7.07 6.16
CA PRO A 186 10.54 7.65 5.02
C PRO A 186 11.20 6.56 4.16
N PRO A 187 11.43 6.82 2.85
CA PRO A 187 12.15 5.90 1.97
C PRO A 187 13.66 5.88 2.27
N HIS A 188 14.31 4.76 1.97
CA HIS A 188 15.74 4.54 2.18
C HIS A 188 16.42 3.97 0.94
N ASN A 189 17.74 4.09 0.87
CA ASN A 189 18.53 3.53 -0.21
C ASN A 189 18.53 2.01 -0.18
N LEU A 190 18.27 1.36 -1.33
CA LEU A 190 18.18 -0.10 -1.43
C LEU A 190 19.48 -0.79 -1.03
N SER A 191 20.64 -0.29 -1.49
CA SER A 191 21.93 -0.90 -1.19
C SER A 191 22.27 -0.81 0.30
N GLU A 192 22.05 0.34 0.92
CA GLU A 192 22.23 0.54 2.37
C GLU A 192 21.28 -0.37 3.18
N THR A 193 20.01 -0.45 2.76
CA THR A 193 19.02 -1.30 3.42
C THR A 193 19.42 -2.79 3.35
N ILE A 194 19.90 -3.26 2.20
CA ILE A 194 20.36 -4.65 2.07
C ILE A 194 21.61 -4.90 2.93
N GLN A 195 22.55 -3.97 2.97
CA GLN A 195 23.73 -4.09 3.84
C GLN A 195 23.33 -4.13 5.33
N ALA A 196 22.35 -3.33 5.74
CA ALA A 196 21.83 -3.38 7.11
C ALA A 196 21.15 -4.71 7.43
N ILE A 197 20.42 -5.30 6.47
CA ILE A 197 19.84 -6.64 6.64
C ILE A 197 20.95 -7.67 6.88
N PHE A 198 22.04 -7.65 6.11
CA PHE A 198 23.18 -8.53 6.36
C PHE A 198 23.80 -8.27 7.72
N ALA A 199 23.99 -7.01 8.14
CA ALA A 199 24.53 -6.69 9.45
C ALA A 199 23.66 -7.25 10.61
N VAL A 200 22.32 -7.18 10.48
CA VAL A 200 21.39 -7.78 11.46
C VAL A 200 21.43 -9.31 11.43
N MET A 201 21.63 -9.91 10.25
CA MET A 201 21.76 -11.37 10.14
C MET A 201 23.05 -11.89 10.78
N ASP A 202 24.16 -11.12 10.68
CA ASP A 202 25.45 -11.45 11.27
C ASP A 202 25.48 -11.20 12.77
N ASP A 203 24.80 -10.15 13.23
CA ASP A 203 24.66 -9.78 14.66
C ASP A 203 23.21 -9.37 14.95
N PRO A 204 22.35 -10.31 15.43
CA PRO A 204 20.96 -10.01 15.78
C PRO A 204 20.78 -8.99 16.91
N ASP A 205 21.81 -8.79 17.74
CA ASP A 205 21.81 -7.85 18.87
C ASP A 205 22.39 -6.47 18.49
N ILE A 206 22.66 -6.23 17.20
CA ILE A 206 23.19 -4.97 16.67
C ILE A 206 22.33 -3.79 17.12
N THR A 207 22.98 -2.75 17.61
CA THR A 207 22.31 -1.56 18.13
C THR A 207 21.94 -0.59 17.01
N VAL A 208 20.93 0.26 17.25
CA VAL A 208 20.52 1.32 16.29
C VAL A 208 21.69 2.23 15.91
N PRO A 209 22.57 2.73 16.82
CA PRO A 209 23.73 3.50 16.42
C PRO A 209 24.69 2.77 15.47
N GLN A 210 24.89 1.48 15.64
CA GLN A 210 25.71 0.67 14.73
C GLN A 210 25.04 0.49 13.36
N LEU A 211 23.71 0.28 13.32
CA LEU A 211 22.97 0.25 12.05
C LEU A 211 23.04 1.57 11.29
N MET A 212 23.11 2.69 12.00
CA MET A 212 23.25 4.02 11.37
C MET A 212 24.63 4.27 10.75
N GLU A 213 25.64 3.45 11.04
CA GLU A 213 26.89 3.47 10.27
C GLU A 213 26.68 2.97 8.84
N VAL A 214 25.67 2.11 8.64
CA VAL A 214 25.29 1.52 7.34
C VAL A 214 24.19 2.33 6.68
N ILE A 215 23.04 2.54 7.36
CA ILE A 215 21.94 3.39 6.89
C ILE A 215 22.13 4.77 7.48
N LYS A 216 22.61 5.70 6.70
CA LYS A 216 22.94 7.06 7.16
C LYS A 216 21.72 7.95 7.36
N GLY A 217 20.59 7.63 6.75
CA GLY A 217 19.34 8.35 6.84
C GLY A 217 18.40 8.08 5.69
N PRO A 218 17.23 8.76 5.66
CA PRO A 218 16.29 8.66 4.54
C PRO A 218 16.91 9.06 3.21
N ASP A 219 16.48 8.39 2.12
CA ASP A 219 16.86 8.68 0.75
C ASP A 219 15.60 9.09 -0.04
N PHE A 220 15.33 10.40 -0.05
CA PHE A 220 14.12 10.94 -0.65
C PHE A 220 14.17 10.93 -2.19
N PRO A 221 13.06 10.63 -2.88
CA PRO A 221 13.02 10.56 -4.35
C PRO A 221 13.38 11.88 -5.04
N THR A 222 13.17 13.02 -4.36
CA THR A 222 13.50 14.36 -4.89
C THR A 222 14.84 14.90 -4.40
N GLY A 223 15.67 14.06 -3.78
CA GLY A 223 17.00 14.46 -3.30
C GLY A 223 16.98 15.47 -2.14
N GLY A 224 15.97 15.38 -1.27
CA GLY A 224 15.84 16.23 -0.09
C GLY A 224 17.06 16.17 0.82
N ILE A 225 17.47 17.31 1.38
CA ILE A 225 18.61 17.44 2.28
C ILE A 225 18.13 17.47 3.72
N ILE A 226 18.70 16.60 4.57
CA ILE A 226 18.46 16.61 6.01
C ILE A 226 19.57 17.45 6.67
N SER A 227 19.20 18.63 7.16
CA SER A 227 20.16 19.57 7.79
C SER A 227 20.17 19.51 9.32
N VAL A 228 19.34 18.66 9.93
CA VAL A 228 19.21 18.52 11.39
C VAL A 228 19.99 17.32 11.93
N SER A 229 20.48 17.46 13.17
CA SER A 229 21.21 16.38 13.81
C SER A 229 20.29 15.19 14.13
N TYR A 230 20.88 14.00 14.24
CA TYR A 230 20.23 12.75 14.63
C TYR A 230 19.39 12.88 15.92
N THR A 231 19.87 13.64 16.90
CA THR A 231 19.16 13.85 18.17
C THR A 231 17.81 14.55 17.98
N HIS A 232 17.70 15.43 16.99
CA HIS A 232 16.47 16.14 16.69
C HIS A 232 15.45 15.24 15.95
N LEU A 233 15.90 14.43 15.00
CA LEU A 233 15.06 13.46 14.32
C LEU A 233 14.49 12.42 15.29
N ARG A 234 15.32 11.89 16.19
CA ARG A 234 14.91 10.91 17.21
C ARG A 234 13.92 11.49 18.22
N ALA A 235 14.00 12.78 18.56
CA ALA A 235 13.06 13.42 19.47
C ALA A 235 11.61 13.43 18.95
N HIS A 236 11.43 13.46 17.63
CA HIS A 236 10.10 13.36 17.00
C HIS A 236 9.54 11.93 16.99
N GLU A 237 10.40 10.91 16.88
CA GLU A 237 9.97 9.50 16.93
C GLU A 237 9.51 9.11 18.34
N THR A 238 10.19 9.56 19.39
CA THR A 238 9.82 9.25 20.77
C THR A 238 8.53 9.95 21.23
N GLY A 239 8.15 11.06 20.62
CA GLY A 239 6.88 11.75 20.89
C GLY A 239 5.64 11.00 20.36
N ALA A 240 5.79 10.17 19.33
CA ALA A 240 4.69 9.40 18.72
C ALA A 240 4.30 8.15 19.53
N TYR A 241 5.17 7.67 20.43
CA TYR A 241 4.91 6.47 21.26
C TYR A 241 4.37 6.80 22.67
N LEU A 242 4.13 8.08 23.00
CA LEU A 242 3.70 8.52 24.32
C LEU A 242 2.26 9.07 24.35
N VAL A 243 1.45 8.79 23.32
CA VAL A 243 0.02 9.16 23.30
C VAL A 243 -0.85 7.92 23.14
#